data_8ef02583b91f2851151555c314d85527
#
_entry.id   8ef02583b91f2851151555c314d85527
#
_cell.length_a   1.000
_cell.length_b   1.000
_cell.length_c   1.000
_cell.angle_alpha   90.00
_cell.angle_beta   90.00
_cell.angle_gamma   90.00
#
_symmetry.space_group_name_H-M   'P 1'
#
loop_
_entity.id
_entity.type
_entity.pdbx_description
1 polymer ?
#
loop_
_entity_poly.entity_id
_entity_poly.type
_entity_poly.pdbx_seq_one_letter_code
_entity_poly.pdbx_strand_id
1 'polypeptide(L)'
;TTTAPTGDPEYFFTSTVVGSKNYGNYQNEEVTKLTEQLHQTFDKDERGKLATELQQDILDDDAFFFVSHLNMGIVTKSNVTGMAAHPCDYYEITADLDVE
;
A
#
# COMPACT_ATOMS: atom_id res chain seq x y z
N THR A 1 -8.13 1.69 4.93
CA THR A 1 -6.86 0.99 4.74
C THR A 1 -6.49 0.99 3.26
N THR A 2 -5.20 1.10 2.97
CA THR A 2 -4.67 1.04 1.61
C THR A 2 -3.79 -0.18 1.50
N THR A 3 -4.03 -1.01 0.51
CA THR A 3 -3.22 -2.19 0.22
C THR A 3 -2.25 -1.89 -0.92
N ALA A 4 -1.09 -2.54 -0.89
CA ALA A 4 -0.10 -2.51 -1.96
C ALA A 4 0.04 -3.93 -2.53
N PRO A 5 -0.85 -4.36 -3.46
CA PRO A 5 -0.94 -5.75 -3.92
C PRO A 5 0.35 -6.29 -4.52
N THR A 6 1.13 -5.43 -5.13
CA THR A 6 2.43 -5.76 -5.75
C THR A 6 3.62 -5.46 -4.85
N GLY A 7 3.38 -4.93 -3.64
CA GLY A 7 4.42 -4.40 -2.76
C GLY A 7 4.90 -3.00 -3.15
N ASP A 8 4.36 -2.41 -4.21
CA ASP A 8 4.72 -1.06 -4.67
C ASP A 8 3.82 -0.01 -3.98
N PRO A 9 4.39 0.97 -3.27
CA PRO A 9 3.64 1.96 -2.53
C PRO A 9 3.06 3.11 -3.39
N GLU A 10 3.33 3.15 -4.69
CA GLU A 10 2.92 4.25 -5.58
C GLU A 10 1.43 4.57 -5.47
N TYR A 11 0.59 3.54 -5.39
CA TYR A 11 -0.86 3.75 -5.28
C TYR A 11 -1.25 4.54 -4.02
N PHE A 12 -0.55 4.35 -2.92
CA PHE A 12 -0.79 5.14 -1.71
C PHE A 12 -0.48 6.62 -1.96
N PHE A 13 0.67 6.93 -2.55
CA PHE A 13 1.06 8.31 -2.84
C PHE A 13 0.12 8.97 -3.84
N THR A 14 -0.12 8.33 -4.97
CA THR A 14 -0.95 8.89 -6.06
C THR A 14 -2.42 9.04 -5.70
N SER A 15 -2.97 8.18 -4.86
CA SER A 15 -4.40 8.22 -4.50
C SER A 15 -4.67 8.96 -3.18
N THR A 16 -3.87 8.70 -2.15
CA THR A 16 -4.18 9.11 -0.77
C THR A 16 -3.41 10.36 -0.36
N VAL A 17 -2.19 10.52 -0.83
CA VAL A 17 -1.35 11.68 -0.45
C VAL A 17 -1.66 12.88 -1.35
N VAL A 18 -1.57 12.72 -2.66
CA VAL A 18 -1.75 13.84 -3.62
C VAL A 18 -3.04 13.75 -4.44
N GLY A 19 -3.75 12.62 -4.40
CA GLY A 19 -4.88 12.34 -5.28
C GLY A 19 -6.26 12.55 -4.64
N SER A 20 -7.25 11.92 -5.25
CA SER A 20 -8.68 12.11 -4.92
C SER A 20 -9.08 11.62 -3.52
N LYS A 21 -8.27 10.77 -2.88
CA LYS A 21 -8.49 10.27 -1.51
C LYS A 21 -7.69 11.04 -0.45
N ASN A 22 -7.17 12.20 -0.80
CA ASN A 22 -6.50 13.10 0.12
C ASN A 22 -7.54 13.85 0.98
N TYR A 23 -8.16 13.14 1.90
CA TYR A 23 -9.20 13.69 2.78
C TYR A 23 -8.66 14.65 3.84
N GLY A 24 -7.36 14.60 4.11
CA GLY A 24 -6.66 15.52 5.01
C GLY A 24 -6.32 16.87 4.38
N ASN A 25 -6.56 17.03 3.09
CA ASN A 25 -6.19 18.19 2.29
C ASN A 25 -4.70 18.58 2.44
N TYR A 26 -3.85 17.56 2.56
CA TYR A 26 -2.39 17.74 2.60
C TYR A 26 -1.89 18.29 1.26
N GLN A 27 -1.06 19.31 1.31
CA GLN A 27 -0.48 19.94 0.12
C GLN A 27 1.01 20.21 0.37
N ASN A 28 1.84 19.59 -0.49
CA ASN A 28 3.28 19.83 -0.54
C ASN A 28 3.73 19.66 -2.00
N GLU A 29 4.32 20.72 -2.57
CA GLU A 29 4.74 20.75 -3.98
C GLU A 29 5.87 19.74 -4.25
N GLU A 30 6.77 19.54 -3.30
CA GLU A 30 7.89 18.60 -3.44
C GLU A 30 7.40 17.18 -3.43
N VAL A 31 6.53 16.81 -2.50
CA VAL A 31 5.87 15.51 -2.45
C VAL A 31 5.07 15.23 -3.73
N THR A 32 4.42 16.24 -4.29
CA THR A 32 3.72 16.11 -5.57
C THR A 32 4.68 15.81 -6.70
N LYS A 33 5.79 16.54 -6.82
CA LYS A 33 6.82 16.31 -7.84
C LYS A 33 7.47 14.93 -7.71
N LEU A 34 7.84 14.53 -6.49
CA LEU A 34 8.43 13.21 -6.24
C LEU A 34 7.44 12.08 -6.58
N THR A 35 6.15 12.26 -6.31
CA THR A 35 5.12 11.31 -6.70
C THR A 35 5.01 11.17 -8.22
N GLU A 36 5.08 12.27 -8.96
CA GLU A 36 5.10 12.25 -10.42
C GLU A 36 6.36 11.59 -10.96
N GLN A 37 7.52 11.83 -10.36
CA GLN A 37 8.77 11.16 -10.72
C GLN A 37 8.70 9.65 -10.47
N LEU A 38 8.14 9.24 -9.33
CA LEU A 38 7.93 7.84 -9.01
C LEU A 38 7.05 7.15 -10.06
N HIS A 39 5.99 7.82 -10.51
CA HIS A 39 5.09 7.33 -11.55
C HIS A 39 5.79 7.11 -12.90
N GLN A 40 6.82 7.89 -13.22
CA GLN A 40 7.59 7.81 -14.47
C GLN A 40 8.85 6.94 -14.37
N THR A 41 9.22 6.49 -13.17
CA THR A 41 10.43 5.72 -12.92
C THR A 41 10.10 4.23 -12.89
N PHE A 42 10.80 3.43 -13.72
CA PHE A 42 10.59 1.98 -13.86
C PHE A 42 11.71 1.15 -13.23
N ASP A 43 12.88 1.75 -12.98
CA ASP A 43 13.97 1.07 -12.28
C ASP A 43 13.62 0.82 -10.81
N LYS A 44 13.77 -0.43 -10.36
CA LYS A 44 13.35 -0.86 -9.03
C LYS A 44 14.10 -0.15 -7.90
N ASP A 45 15.41 0.06 -8.08
CA ASP A 45 16.25 0.64 -7.04
C ASP A 45 16.01 2.15 -6.93
N GLU A 46 15.80 2.81 -8.06
CA GLU A 46 15.42 4.23 -8.10
C GLU A 46 14.02 4.45 -7.50
N ARG A 47 13.05 3.59 -7.83
CA ARG A 47 11.71 3.63 -7.23
C ARG A 47 11.78 3.47 -5.71
N GLY A 48 12.60 2.55 -5.22
CA GLY A 48 12.80 2.34 -3.79
C GLY A 48 13.34 3.58 -3.08
N LYS A 49 14.27 4.29 -3.69
CA LYS A 49 14.82 5.56 -3.16
C LYS A 49 13.76 6.65 -3.11
N LEU A 50 13.05 6.89 -4.22
CA LEU A 50 11.98 7.87 -4.30
C LEU A 50 10.85 7.60 -3.29
N ALA A 51 10.45 6.33 -3.16
CA ALA A 51 9.43 5.95 -2.19
C ALA A 51 9.89 6.17 -0.73
N THR A 52 11.17 5.96 -0.44
CA THR A 52 11.74 6.23 0.88
C THR A 52 11.77 7.73 1.19
N GLU A 53 12.18 8.53 0.23
CA GLU A 53 12.19 9.99 0.34
C GLU A 53 10.78 10.54 0.56
N LEU A 54 9.82 10.12 -0.26
CA LEU A 54 8.40 10.46 -0.09
C LEU A 54 7.85 10.12 1.30
N GLN A 55 8.19 8.94 1.81
CA GLN A 55 7.76 8.54 3.16
C GLN A 55 8.37 9.44 4.24
N GLN A 56 9.64 9.82 4.08
CA GLN A 56 10.31 10.69 5.03
C GLN A 56 9.68 12.08 5.04
N ASP A 57 9.45 12.67 3.87
CA ASP A 57 8.84 14.00 3.75
C ASP A 57 7.44 14.05 4.36
N ILE A 58 6.63 13.01 4.11
CA ILE A 58 5.28 12.88 4.66
C ILE A 58 5.31 12.77 6.20
N LEU A 59 6.31 12.06 6.75
CA LEU A 59 6.50 11.94 8.19
C LEU A 59 7.00 13.24 8.81
N ASP A 60 7.93 13.92 8.17
CA ASP A 60 8.50 15.18 8.65
C ASP A 60 7.48 16.34 8.63
N ASP A 61 6.52 16.26 7.71
CA ASP A 61 5.39 17.21 7.63
C ASP A 61 4.23 16.87 8.59
N ASP A 62 4.33 15.79 9.37
CA ASP A 62 3.24 15.30 10.23
C ASP A 62 1.90 15.11 9.49
N ALA A 63 1.97 14.82 8.17
CA ALA A 63 0.80 14.76 7.31
C ALA A 63 -0.14 13.59 7.64
N PHE A 64 0.42 12.50 8.18
CA PHE A 64 -0.30 11.27 8.55
C PHE A 64 0.19 10.74 9.90
N PHE A 65 -0.75 10.26 10.70
CA PHE A 65 -0.46 9.53 11.91
C PHE A 65 -0.65 8.03 11.69
N PHE A 66 0.44 7.28 11.65
CA PHE A 66 0.44 5.84 11.44
C PHE A 66 0.23 5.10 12.77
N VAL A 67 -0.96 4.55 12.97
CA VAL A 67 -1.36 3.95 14.27
C VAL A 67 -0.88 2.52 14.41
N SER A 68 -1.06 1.70 13.39
CA SER A 68 -0.80 0.26 13.46
C SER A 68 -0.68 -0.39 12.09
N HIS A 69 -0.03 -1.55 12.06
CA HIS A 69 -0.09 -2.50 10.95
C HIS A 69 -1.13 -3.57 11.32
N LEU A 70 -2.13 -3.74 10.48
CA LEU A 70 -3.21 -4.71 10.72
C LEU A 70 -2.72 -6.13 10.43
N ASN A 71 -3.09 -7.07 11.32
CA ASN A 71 -2.96 -8.48 11.01
C ASN A 71 -4.16 -8.92 10.17
N MET A 72 -3.87 -9.65 9.09
CA MET A 72 -4.91 -10.28 8.27
C MET A 72 -5.27 -11.64 8.84
N GLY A 73 -6.57 -11.93 8.91
CA GLY A 73 -7.09 -13.21 9.38
C GLY A 73 -8.25 -13.67 8.50
N ILE A 74 -8.31 -14.97 8.25
CA ILE A 74 -9.41 -15.62 7.55
C ILE A 74 -10.12 -16.57 8.51
N VAL A 75 -11.44 -16.53 8.50
CA VAL A 75 -12.29 -17.46 9.25
C VAL A 75 -13.05 -18.34 8.25
N THR A 76 -12.83 -19.63 8.33
CA THR A 76 -13.47 -20.62 7.45
C THR A 76 -14.25 -21.66 8.27
N LYS A 77 -15.13 -22.40 7.59
CA LYS A 77 -15.71 -23.61 8.17
C LYS A 77 -14.62 -24.70 8.27
N SER A 78 -14.80 -25.63 9.20
CA SER A 78 -13.81 -26.70 9.46
C SER A 78 -13.55 -27.64 8.29
N ASN A 79 -14.47 -27.70 7.32
CA ASN A 79 -14.34 -28.50 6.11
C ASN A 79 -13.70 -27.76 4.93
N VAL A 80 -13.24 -26.52 5.13
CA VAL A 80 -12.52 -25.74 4.12
C VAL A 80 -11.04 -25.75 4.46
N THR A 81 -10.23 -26.24 3.55
CA THR A 81 -8.76 -26.35 3.70
C THR A 81 -8.04 -25.61 2.59
N GLY A 82 -6.73 -25.41 2.74
CA GLY A 82 -5.89 -24.74 1.74
C GLY A 82 -6.03 -23.22 1.67
N MET A 83 -6.80 -22.58 2.55
CA MET A 83 -6.84 -21.13 2.67
C MET A 83 -5.80 -20.61 3.66
N ALA A 84 -5.10 -19.56 3.29
CA ALA A 84 -4.21 -18.81 4.16
C ALA A 84 -4.44 -17.31 4.01
N ALA A 85 -4.40 -16.58 5.14
CA ALA A 85 -4.46 -15.13 5.08
C ALA A 85 -3.22 -14.60 4.35
N HIS A 86 -3.44 -13.76 3.33
CA HIS A 86 -2.39 -13.10 2.58
C HIS A 86 -2.27 -11.64 3.03
N PRO A 87 -1.07 -11.05 3.12
CA PRO A 87 -0.90 -9.63 3.48
C PRO A 87 -1.68 -8.67 2.58
N CYS A 88 -1.95 -9.09 1.35
CA CYS A 88 -2.87 -8.44 0.44
C CYS A 88 -4.14 -9.29 0.30
N ASP A 89 -5.29 -8.74 0.63
CA ASP A 89 -6.60 -9.39 0.65
C ASP A 89 -7.17 -9.75 -0.74
N TYR A 90 -6.37 -9.63 -1.80
CA TYR A 90 -6.76 -10.01 -3.17
C TYR A 90 -6.43 -11.44 -3.57
N TYR A 91 -5.57 -12.14 -2.81
CA TYR A 91 -5.04 -13.46 -3.18
C TYR A 91 -5.44 -14.57 -2.20
N GLU A 92 -6.73 -14.62 -1.85
CA GLU A 92 -7.24 -15.57 -0.85
C GLU A 92 -7.66 -16.89 -1.48
N ILE A 93 -8.07 -16.88 -2.76
CA ILE A 93 -8.48 -18.09 -3.50
C ILE A 93 -7.32 -18.56 -4.35
N THR A 94 -6.78 -19.72 -3.99
CA THR A 94 -5.66 -20.35 -4.67
C THR A 94 -6.03 -21.76 -5.16
N ALA A 95 -5.13 -22.39 -5.91
CA ALA A 95 -5.32 -23.77 -6.36
C ALA A 95 -5.33 -24.81 -5.23
N ASP A 96 -4.88 -24.43 -4.03
CA ASP A 96 -4.83 -25.30 -2.85
C ASP A 96 -6.15 -25.32 -2.07
N LEU A 97 -7.09 -24.44 -2.43
CA LEU A 97 -8.41 -24.40 -1.80
C LEU A 97 -9.18 -25.68 -2.07
N ASP A 98 -9.62 -26.34 -1.02
CA ASP A 98 -10.46 -27.54 -1.09
C ASP A 98 -11.61 -27.48 -0.06
N VAL A 99 -12.69 -28.16 -0.37
CA VAL A 99 -13.88 -28.29 0.47
C VAL A 99 -14.23 -29.75 0.62
N GLU A 100 -14.03 -30.29 1.77
CA GLU A 100 -14.38 -31.67 2.12
C GLU A 100 -15.87 -31.85 2.42
#